data_4d23f1bdaf2099d18e0112ff9f869519
#
_entry.id   4d23f1bdaf2099d18e0112ff9f869519
#
_cell.length_a   1.000
_cell.length_b   1.000
_cell.length_c   1.000
_cell.angle_alpha   90.00
_cell.angle_beta   90.00
_cell.angle_gamma   90.00
#
_symmetry.space_group_name_H-M   'P 1'
#
loop_
_entity.id
_entity.type
_entity.pdbx_description
1 polymer ?
#
loop_
_entity_poly.entity_id
_entity_poly.type
_entity_poly.pdbx_seq_one_letter_code
_entity_poly.pdbx_strand_id
1 'polypeptide(L)'
;DVQHAVVPARNDLGEDFSGLEGPELQPPEGEEPQPQPEETDRSPNVMEVDLEALAAGAESEDAAWLARYFDSVAPTKKNEYTGRFRGYNVIQLSIEGFSGYAIDPELTPTLYRLTHEGFVFPNFYTPLHYTSTSGGECQNLLGLYPKAGNPITMKETGVRYTDCRFSLARQLGALGYTVLGYHGNEDMYGRYASHTNLGYTWKQYQTGLELEMTADGSTYAWPQSDVYVAKTSMEDYLSLDSPFHVYYMTISGHMPYNFNRVASKY
;
A
#
# COMPACT_ATOMS: atom_id res chain seq x y z
N ASP A 1 13.86 18.43 -14.27
CA ASP A 1 15.23 17.93 -14.16
C ASP A 1 15.28 16.97 -12.98
N VAL A 2 15.17 15.69 -13.26
CA VAL A 2 15.41 14.63 -12.28
C VAL A 2 16.92 14.41 -12.28
N GLN A 3 17.59 14.91 -11.28
CA GLN A 3 19.00 14.59 -11.05
C GLN A 3 19.07 13.15 -10.52
N HIS A 4 19.58 12.25 -11.33
CA HIS A 4 20.01 10.93 -10.88
C HIS A 4 21.23 11.11 -9.97
N ALA A 5 21.03 11.00 -8.67
CA ALA A 5 22.14 10.86 -7.74
C ALA A 5 22.72 9.45 -7.91
N VAL A 6 23.85 9.35 -8.57
CA VAL A 6 24.70 8.15 -8.56
C VAL A 6 25.35 8.10 -7.19
N VAL A 7 24.90 7.24 -6.31
CA VAL A 7 25.54 6.97 -5.02
C VAL A 7 26.72 6.04 -5.30
N PRO A 8 27.96 6.40 -4.96
CA PRO A 8 29.09 5.49 -5.10
C PRO A 8 28.93 4.34 -4.11
N ALA A 9 29.01 3.11 -4.60
CA ALA A 9 29.01 1.92 -3.78
C ALA A 9 30.28 1.88 -2.90
N ARG A 10 30.16 2.31 -1.64
CA ARG A 10 31.12 2.03 -0.59
C ARG A 10 30.38 1.42 0.58
N ASN A 11 30.67 0.16 0.83
CA ASN A 11 30.32 -0.49 2.08
C ASN A 11 31.35 -0.06 3.14
N ASP A 12 30.91 0.61 4.20
CA ASP A 12 31.73 0.97 5.36
C ASP A 12 32.11 -0.24 6.24
N LEU A 13 31.97 -1.47 5.74
CA LEU A 13 32.45 -2.68 6.41
C LEU A 13 33.93 -2.99 6.15
N GLY A 14 34.68 -2.07 5.55
CA GLY A 14 36.15 -2.16 5.46
C GLY A 14 36.68 -3.25 4.53
N GLU A 15 35.84 -3.89 3.73
CA GLU A 15 36.27 -4.85 2.72
C GLU A 15 36.50 -4.14 1.38
N ASP A 16 37.73 -4.21 0.93
CA ASP A 16 38.21 -3.66 -0.35
C ASP A 16 37.88 -4.67 -1.45
N PHE A 17 36.83 -4.40 -2.25
CA PHE A 17 36.46 -5.19 -3.41
C PHE A 17 37.13 -4.73 -4.71
N SER A 18 38.15 -3.89 -4.66
CA SER A 18 38.86 -3.36 -5.85
C SER A 18 39.64 -4.43 -6.65
N GLY A 19 39.66 -5.69 -6.19
CA GLY A 19 40.36 -6.82 -6.84
C GLY A 19 39.45 -7.83 -7.56
N LEU A 20 38.14 -7.62 -7.61
CA LEU A 20 37.23 -8.46 -8.37
C LEU A 20 37.03 -7.87 -9.78
N GLU A 21 38.00 -8.14 -10.66
CA GLU A 21 37.76 -8.00 -12.10
C GLU A 21 36.69 -9.03 -12.51
N GLY A 22 35.46 -8.56 -12.67
CA GLY A 22 34.42 -9.35 -13.34
C GLY A 22 34.86 -9.66 -14.77
N PRO A 23 34.38 -10.76 -15.39
CA PRO A 23 34.71 -11.07 -16.77
C PRO A 23 34.39 -9.87 -17.67
N GLU A 24 35.40 -9.43 -18.43
CA GLU A 24 35.29 -8.37 -19.44
C GLU A 24 34.21 -8.81 -20.43
N LEU A 25 33.02 -8.22 -20.32
CA LEU A 25 31.94 -8.45 -21.30
C LEU A 25 32.35 -7.76 -22.59
N GLN A 26 32.86 -8.54 -23.53
CA GLN A 26 33.06 -8.06 -24.89
C GLN A 26 31.69 -7.65 -25.45
N PRO A 27 31.54 -6.45 -26.04
CA PRO A 27 30.31 -6.07 -26.70
C PRO A 27 30.04 -7.06 -27.84
N PRO A 28 28.79 -7.53 -27.99
CA PRO A 28 28.46 -8.40 -29.12
C PRO A 28 28.70 -7.66 -30.42
N GLU A 29 29.49 -8.28 -31.32
CA GLU A 29 29.64 -7.85 -32.73
C GLU A 29 28.31 -8.03 -33.43
N GLY A 30 27.66 -6.94 -33.74
CA GLY A 30 26.42 -6.85 -34.47
C GLY A 30 25.50 -5.85 -33.83
N GLU A 31 25.58 -4.59 -34.24
CA GLU A 31 24.55 -3.60 -33.92
C GLU A 31 23.25 -4.02 -34.62
N GLU A 32 22.41 -4.79 -33.91
CA GLU A 32 21.00 -4.77 -34.25
C GLU A 32 20.48 -3.34 -34.07
N PRO A 33 19.66 -2.82 -35.03
CA PRO A 33 19.16 -1.48 -34.93
C PRO A 33 18.45 -1.34 -33.56
N GLN A 34 18.96 -0.45 -32.69
CA GLN A 34 18.31 -0.16 -31.42
C GLN A 34 16.86 0.19 -31.70
N PRO A 35 15.89 -0.45 -31.04
CA PRO A 35 14.51 -0.11 -31.22
C PRO A 35 14.35 1.38 -30.94
N GLN A 36 13.79 2.10 -31.90
CA GLN A 36 13.45 3.51 -31.70
C GLN A 36 12.61 3.61 -30.41
N PRO A 37 12.88 4.57 -29.53
CA PRO A 37 12.09 4.72 -28.32
C PRO A 37 10.62 4.83 -28.74
N GLU A 38 9.80 3.89 -28.28
CA GLU A 38 8.36 3.93 -28.52
C GLU A 38 7.83 5.27 -27.98
N GLU A 39 7.06 5.96 -28.80
CA GLU A 39 6.47 7.23 -28.40
C GLU A 39 5.55 6.98 -27.20
N THR A 40 5.83 7.66 -26.07
CA THR A 40 5.06 7.48 -24.84
C THR A 40 3.59 7.83 -25.08
N ASP A 41 2.69 6.90 -24.82
CA ASP A 41 1.25 7.16 -24.86
C ASP A 41 0.89 8.26 -23.83
N ARG A 42 0.43 9.39 -24.32
CA ARG A 42 -0.03 10.55 -23.54
C ARG A 42 -1.54 10.72 -23.59
N SER A 43 -2.28 9.72 -24.03
CA SER A 43 -3.73 9.75 -24.01
C SER A 43 -4.27 9.88 -22.57
N PRO A 44 -5.50 10.37 -22.41
CA PRO A 44 -6.11 10.50 -21.08
C PRO A 44 -6.27 9.15 -20.37
N ASN A 45 -6.12 9.17 -19.05
CA ASN A 45 -6.57 8.07 -18.19
C ASN A 45 -8.09 8.16 -18.07
N VAL A 46 -8.79 7.22 -18.67
CA VAL A 46 -10.27 7.20 -18.65
C VAL A 46 -10.72 6.04 -17.76
N MET A 47 -11.70 6.31 -16.90
CA MET A 47 -12.44 5.28 -16.18
C MET A 47 -13.74 5.00 -16.91
N GLU A 48 -14.12 3.73 -17.02
CA GLU A 48 -15.41 3.32 -17.61
C GLU A 48 -16.56 3.53 -16.61
N VAL A 49 -16.85 4.79 -16.33
CA VAL A 49 -17.94 5.21 -15.45
C VAL A 49 -18.81 6.21 -16.20
N ASP A 50 -20.10 5.88 -16.31
CA ASP A 50 -21.09 6.78 -16.88
C ASP A 50 -21.51 7.82 -15.83
N LEU A 51 -20.76 8.91 -15.74
CA LEU A 51 -21.01 9.99 -14.77
C LEU A 51 -22.31 10.76 -15.06
N GLU A 52 -22.72 10.83 -16.34
CA GLU A 52 -24.00 11.45 -16.73
C GLU A 52 -25.18 10.60 -16.23
N ALA A 53 -25.14 9.29 -16.41
CA ALA A 53 -26.16 8.39 -15.86
C ALA A 53 -26.19 8.41 -14.33
N LEU A 54 -25.03 8.50 -13.68
CA LEU A 54 -24.97 8.66 -12.22
C LEU A 54 -25.59 9.98 -11.75
N ALA A 55 -25.36 11.08 -12.48
CA ALA A 55 -25.98 12.35 -12.16
C ALA A 55 -27.51 12.32 -12.35
N ALA A 56 -27.99 11.66 -13.41
CA ALA A 56 -29.42 11.54 -13.70
C ALA A 56 -30.14 10.64 -12.70
N GLY A 57 -29.48 9.61 -12.19
CA GLY A 57 -30.03 8.66 -11.20
C GLY A 57 -29.74 9.02 -9.73
N ALA A 58 -29.16 10.17 -9.46
CA ALA A 58 -28.73 10.55 -8.12
C ALA A 58 -29.92 10.77 -7.17
N GLU A 59 -29.79 10.26 -5.93
CA GLU A 59 -30.82 10.41 -4.88
C GLU A 59 -30.84 11.82 -4.23
N SER A 60 -29.86 12.65 -4.51
CA SER A 60 -29.78 14.01 -3.99
C SER A 60 -29.12 14.98 -5.00
N GLU A 61 -29.41 16.27 -4.85
CA GLU A 61 -28.80 17.32 -5.67
C GLU A 61 -27.28 17.37 -5.48
N ASP A 62 -26.79 17.14 -4.26
CA ASP A 62 -25.35 17.09 -3.96
C ASP A 62 -24.65 15.94 -4.70
N ALA A 63 -25.27 14.75 -4.72
CA ALA A 63 -24.74 13.59 -5.44
C ALA A 63 -24.73 13.86 -6.97
N ALA A 64 -25.81 14.43 -7.50
CA ALA A 64 -25.89 14.81 -8.91
C ALA A 64 -24.87 15.88 -9.27
N TRP A 65 -24.65 16.87 -8.39
CA TRP A 65 -23.65 17.90 -8.57
C TRP A 65 -22.22 17.30 -8.57
N LEU A 66 -21.91 16.40 -7.63
CA LEU A 66 -20.61 15.73 -7.57
C LEU A 66 -20.34 14.93 -8.85
N ALA A 67 -21.31 14.16 -9.34
CA ALA A 67 -21.15 13.40 -10.57
C ALA A 67 -20.84 14.32 -11.77
N ARG A 68 -21.59 15.41 -11.93
CA ARG A 68 -21.33 16.43 -12.97
C ARG A 68 -19.98 17.15 -12.79
N TYR A 69 -19.58 17.40 -11.55
CA TYR A 69 -18.28 17.98 -11.26
C TYR A 69 -17.16 17.05 -11.74
N PHE A 70 -17.17 15.77 -11.38
CA PHE A 70 -16.15 14.82 -11.83
C PHE A 70 -16.16 14.60 -13.33
N ASP A 71 -17.33 14.65 -13.97
CA ASP A 71 -17.43 14.58 -15.43
C ASP A 71 -16.75 15.78 -16.11
N SER A 72 -16.81 16.94 -15.48
CA SER A 72 -16.18 18.17 -15.99
C SER A 72 -14.66 18.25 -15.76
N VAL A 73 -14.10 17.40 -14.89
CA VAL A 73 -12.67 17.41 -14.56
C VAL A 73 -11.88 16.73 -15.67
N ALA A 74 -10.93 17.44 -16.25
CA ALA A 74 -10.04 16.85 -17.25
C ALA A 74 -9.24 15.68 -16.64
N PRO A 75 -9.26 14.49 -17.26
CA PRO A 75 -8.50 13.35 -16.76
C PRO A 75 -7.00 13.59 -16.88
N THR A 76 -6.25 12.97 -15.98
CA THR A 76 -4.78 12.97 -16.08
C THR A 76 -4.33 12.23 -17.34
N LYS A 77 -3.17 12.57 -17.85
CA LYS A 77 -2.58 11.88 -19.01
C LYS A 77 -1.71 10.71 -18.54
N LYS A 78 -1.66 9.68 -19.36
CA LYS A 78 -0.70 8.59 -19.21
C LYS A 78 0.73 9.12 -19.29
N ASN A 79 1.66 8.36 -18.76
CA ASN A 79 3.09 8.65 -18.78
C ASN A 79 3.90 7.37 -19.02
N GLU A 80 5.21 7.49 -19.04
CA GLU A 80 6.15 6.38 -19.29
C GLU A 80 6.08 5.24 -18.28
N TYR A 81 5.43 5.45 -17.13
CA TYR A 81 5.21 4.43 -16.10
C TYR A 81 3.85 3.74 -16.21
N THR A 82 2.94 4.29 -17.01
CA THR A 82 1.58 3.75 -17.13
C THR A 82 1.62 2.33 -17.72
N GLY A 83 1.12 1.37 -16.95
CA GLY A 83 1.09 -0.03 -17.33
C GLY A 83 2.42 -0.78 -17.16
N ARG A 84 3.50 -0.11 -16.79
CA ARG A 84 4.84 -0.71 -16.64
C ARG A 84 4.88 -1.89 -15.67
N PHE A 85 4.07 -1.83 -14.64
CA PHE A 85 4.01 -2.85 -13.59
C PHE A 85 2.78 -3.74 -13.69
N ARG A 86 2.17 -3.84 -14.88
CA ARG A 86 1.03 -4.73 -15.09
C ARG A 86 1.39 -6.17 -14.77
N GLY A 87 0.58 -6.82 -13.93
CA GLY A 87 0.78 -8.21 -13.51
C GLY A 87 1.79 -8.39 -12.36
N TYR A 88 2.42 -7.32 -11.87
CA TYR A 88 3.26 -7.39 -10.68
C TYR A 88 2.41 -7.52 -9.42
N ASN A 89 2.94 -8.23 -8.44
CA ASN A 89 2.33 -8.30 -7.12
C ASN A 89 2.38 -6.94 -6.42
N VAL A 90 1.34 -6.62 -5.65
CA VAL A 90 1.25 -5.36 -4.92
C VAL A 90 1.15 -5.66 -3.41
N ILE A 91 2.17 -5.25 -2.66
CA ILE A 91 2.14 -5.29 -1.19
C ILE A 91 2.03 -3.85 -0.71
N GLN A 92 0.92 -3.54 -0.03
CA GLN A 92 0.65 -2.23 0.54
C GLN A 92 0.76 -2.29 2.06
N LEU A 93 1.59 -1.42 2.63
CA LEU A 93 1.78 -1.31 4.07
C LEU A 93 1.28 0.05 4.56
N SER A 94 0.32 0.05 5.49
CA SER A 94 0.05 1.21 6.34
C SER A 94 0.81 1.01 7.64
N ILE A 95 1.90 1.76 7.82
CA ILE A 95 2.81 1.55 8.94
C ILE A 95 2.38 2.43 10.10
N GLU A 96 1.82 1.81 11.13
CA GLU A 96 1.34 2.47 12.35
C GLU A 96 2.49 3.14 13.13
N GLY A 97 2.26 4.40 13.54
CA GLY A 97 3.21 5.16 14.34
C GLY A 97 4.55 5.44 13.66
N PHE A 98 4.64 5.26 12.35
CA PHE A 98 5.87 5.40 11.58
C PHE A 98 6.23 6.87 11.31
N SER A 99 7.51 7.16 11.36
CA SER A 99 8.07 8.46 11.00
C SER A 99 9.28 8.27 10.10
N GLY A 100 9.54 9.22 9.21
CA GLY A 100 10.73 9.26 8.36
C GLY A 100 12.05 9.18 9.14
N TYR A 101 12.05 9.55 10.41
CA TYR A 101 13.21 9.36 11.31
C TYR A 101 13.57 7.89 11.57
N ALA A 102 12.65 6.96 11.31
CA ALA A 102 12.90 5.53 11.44
C ALA A 102 13.53 4.91 10.18
N ILE A 103 13.81 5.71 9.14
CA ILE A 103 14.51 5.24 7.94
C ILE A 103 16.00 5.43 8.18
N ASP A 104 16.69 4.33 8.45
CA ASP A 104 18.08 4.31 8.86
C ASP A 104 18.81 3.16 8.13
N PRO A 105 20.04 3.40 7.59
CA PRO A 105 20.75 2.38 6.82
C PRO A 105 21.16 1.15 7.64
N GLU A 106 21.35 1.30 8.95
CA GLU A 106 21.77 0.21 9.84
C GLU A 106 20.58 -0.47 10.51
N LEU A 107 19.62 0.32 11.02
CA LEU A 107 18.48 -0.18 11.79
C LEU A 107 17.32 -0.65 10.92
N THR A 108 17.10 0.00 9.78
CA THR A 108 16.01 -0.33 8.85
C THR A 108 16.51 -0.41 7.41
N PRO A 109 17.50 -1.25 7.10
CA PRO A 109 18.20 -1.25 5.82
C PRO A 109 17.28 -1.49 4.61
N THR A 110 16.24 -2.30 4.77
CA THR A 110 15.26 -2.53 3.70
C THR A 110 14.43 -1.29 3.39
N LEU A 111 13.96 -0.57 4.41
CA LEU A 111 13.22 0.68 4.21
C LEU A 111 14.14 1.77 3.62
N TYR A 112 15.37 1.84 4.12
CA TYR A 112 16.37 2.74 3.56
C TYR A 112 16.59 2.47 2.07
N ARG A 113 16.83 1.22 1.67
CA ARG A 113 16.97 0.84 0.26
C ARG A 113 15.74 1.20 -0.57
N LEU A 114 14.53 0.87 -0.12
CA LEU A 114 13.30 1.17 -0.84
C LEU A 114 13.09 2.66 -1.08
N THR A 115 13.49 3.51 -0.13
CA THR A 115 13.39 4.96 -0.26
C THR A 115 14.52 5.60 -1.08
N HIS A 116 15.57 4.86 -1.43
CA HIS A 116 16.68 5.34 -2.25
C HIS A 116 16.71 4.75 -3.66
N GLU A 117 16.13 3.56 -3.86
CA GLU A 117 16.08 2.87 -5.14
C GLU A 117 14.70 2.89 -5.80
N GLY A 118 13.64 3.18 -5.03
CA GLY A 118 12.27 3.21 -5.49
C GLY A 118 11.74 4.62 -5.79
N PHE A 119 10.44 4.70 -6.06
CA PHE A 119 9.74 5.98 -6.16
C PHE A 119 9.57 6.61 -4.79
N VAL A 120 9.97 7.85 -4.65
CA VAL A 120 9.81 8.63 -3.41
C VAL A 120 8.91 9.82 -3.68
N PHE A 121 7.91 10.01 -2.81
CA PHE A 121 6.96 11.12 -2.89
C PHE A 121 7.24 12.11 -1.74
N PRO A 122 8.19 13.05 -1.90
CA PRO A 122 8.63 13.92 -0.81
C PRO A 122 7.53 14.88 -0.32
N ASN A 123 6.53 15.10 -1.13
CA ASN A 123 5.37 15.94 -0.81
C ASN A 123 4.13 15.11 -0.44
N PHE A 124 4.32 13.90 0.06
CA PHE A 124 3.24 13.09 0.60
C PHE A 124 3.01 13.47 2.07
N TYR A 125 1.87 14.09 2.34
CA TYR A 125 1.51 14.57 3.67
C TYR A 125 0.34 13.79 4.24
N THR A 126 0.40 13.48 5.53
CA THR A 126 -0.74 12.94 6.26
C THR A 126 -1.64 14.11 6.66
N PRO A 127 -2.88 14.19 6.17
CA PRO A 127 -3.81 15.22 6.59
C PRO A 127 -4.15 15.09 8.07
N LEU A 128 -3.99 16.14 8.83
CA LEU A 128 -4.28 16.18 10.28
C LEU A 128 -5.76 16.45 10.59
N HIS A 129 -6.65 16.03 9.71
CA HIS A 129 -8.08 16.31 9.86
C HIS A 129 -8.79 15.12 10.52
N TYR A 130 -8.94 15.18 11.83
CA TYR A 130 -9.63 14.14 12.64
C TYR A 130 -9.14 12.70 12.36
N THR A 131 -7.85 12.56 12.11
CA THR A 131 -7.26 11.28 11.72
C THR A 131 -6.87 10.47 12.96
N SER A 132 -7.49 9.34 13.07
CA SER A 132 -6.94 8.15 13.68
C SER A 132 -6.45 7.22 12.55
N THR A 133 -5.94 6.06 12.90
CA THR A 133 -5.58 4.99 11.97
C THR A 133 -6.67 4.74 10.93
N SER A 134 -7.93 4.62 11.35
CA SER A 134 -9.08 4.40 10.46
C SER A 134 -9.28 5.53 9.44
N GLY A 135 -9.03 6.79 9.83
CA GLY A 135 -9.06 7.93 8.89
C GLY A 135 -7.94 7.87 7.85
N GLY A 136 -6.75 7.44 8.26
CA GLY A 136 -5.62 7.19 7.36
C GLY A 136 -5.91 6.06 6.36
N GLU A 137 -6.55 4.99 6.80
CA GLU A 137 -7.00 3.90 5.91
C GLU A 137 -8.03 4.39 4.89
N CYS A 138 -8.96 5.26 5.28
CA CYS A 138 -9.93 5.87 4.36
C CYS A 138 -9.23 6.61 3.22
N GLN A 139 -8.18 7.36 3.51
CA GLN A 139 -7.39 8.07 2.50
C GLN A 139 -6.59 7.11 1.61
N ASN A 140 -5.92 6.13 2.22
CA ASN A 140 -5.02 5.23 1.50
C ASN A 140 -5.75 4.20 0.64
N LEU A 141 -6.94 3.74 1.07
CA LEU A 141 -7.66 2.67 0.39
C LEU A 141 -8.78 3.17 -0.52
N LEU A 142 -9.30 4.36 -0.26
CA LEU A 142 -10.43 4.95 -1.00
C LEU A 142 -10.08 6.27 -1.71
N GLY A 143 -8.97 6.92 -1.36
CA GLY A 143 -8.65 8.26 -1.85
C GLY A 143 -9.58 9.34 -1.31
N LEU A 144 -10.27 9.09 -0.20
CA LEU A 144 -11.26 9.99 0.38
C LEU A 144 -10.76 10.61 1.69
N TYR A 145 -11.10 11.86 1.93
CA TYR A 145 -10.89 12.48 3.23
C TYR A 145 -11.86 11.93 4.27
N PRO A 146 -11.40 11.67 5.51
CA PRO A 146 -12.29 11.28 6.58
C PRO A 146 -13.29 12.41 6.90
N LYS A 147 -14.50 12.02 7.27
CA LYS A 147 -15.55 12.96 7.67
C LYS A 147 -15.14 13.73 8.92
N ALA A 148 -15.31 15.05 8.91
CA ALA A 148 -15.01 15.91 10.04
C ALA A 148 -15.76 15.46 11.32
N GLY A 149 -15.05 15.40 12.44
CA GLY A 149 -15.63 15.02 13.74
C GLY A 149 -15.89 13.52 13.92
N ASN A 150 -15.59 12.69 12.94
CA ASN A 150 -15.73 11.23 13.05
C ASN A 150 -14.41 10.52 12.72
N PRO A 151 -13.63 10.08 13.72
CA PRO A 151 -12.37 9.39 13.50
C PRO A 151 -12.54 7.97 12.91
N ILE A 152 -13.76 7.40 12.95
CA ILE A 152 -14.05 6.03 12.52
C ILE A 152 -14.78 6.00 11.16
N THR A 153 -14.42 6.91 10.28
CA THR A 153 -15.05 7.07 8.95
C THR A 153 -14.99 5.80 8.11
N MET A 154 -13.91 5.02 8.22
CA MET A 154 -13.75 3.76 7.47
C MET A 154 -14.86 2.78 7.84
N LYS A 155 -15.25 2.66 9.11
CA LYS A 155 -16.36 1.81 9.53
C LYS A 155 -17.67 2.24 8.86
N GLU A 156 -17.99 3.52 8.87
CA GLU A 156 -19.20 4.03 8.25
C GLU A 156 -19.19 3.83 6.72
N THR A 157 -18.10 4.21 6.07
CA THR A 157 -17.95 4.13 4.63
C THR A 157 -17.94 2.68 4.15
N GLY A 158 -17.09 1.84 4.71
CA GLY A 158 -16.94 0.46 4.27
C GLY A 158 -18.13 -0.43 4.64
N VAL A 159 -18.81 -0.19 5.77
CA VAL A 159 -19.99 -0.98 6.18
C VAL A 159 -21.24 -0.53 5.44
N ARG A 160 -21.43 0.75 5.24
CA ARG A 160 -22.63 1.32 4.60
C ARG A 160 -22.65 1.10 3.09
N TYR A 161 -21.50 1.19 2.43
CA TYR A 161 -21.41 1.14 0.98
C TYR A 161 -20.70 -0.15 0.54
N THR A 162 -21.50 -1.12 0.13
CA THR A 162 -21.01 -2.43 -0.32
C THR A 162 -20.39 -2.41 -1.72
N ASP A 163 -20.66 -1.37 -2.51
CA ASP A 163 -20.11 -1.21 -3.86
C ASP A 163 -19.03 -0.10 -3.89
N CYS A 164 -17.92 -0.36 -3.22
CA CYS A 164 -16.77 0.54 -3.23
C CYS A 164 -15.86 0.26 -4.43
N ARG A 165 -16.40 0.34 -5.66
CA ARG A 165 -15.69 -0.03 -6.91
C ARG A 165 -14.40 0.72 -7.16
N PHE A 166 -14.20 1.88 -6.54
CA PHE A 166 -12.98 2.68 -6.65
C PHE A 166 -11.91 2.31 -5.61
N SER A 167 -12.21 1.39 -4.69
CA SER A 167 -11.17 0.89 -3.79
C SER A 167 -10.09 0.16 -4.59
N LEU A 168 -8.84 0.26 -4.17
CA LEU A 168 -7.73 -0.44 -4.82
C LEU A 168 -7.97 -1.95 -4.89
N ALA A 169 -8.54 -2.52 -3.82
CA ALA A 169 -8.90 -3.93 -3.75
C ALA A 169 -9.89 -4.36 -4.85
N ARG A 170 -10.97 -3.59 -5.05
CA ARG A 170 -11.97 -3.89 -6.10
C ARG A 170 -11.38 -3.73 -7.49
N GLN A 171 -10.59 -2.68 -7.72
CA GLN A 171 -9.97 -2.46 -9.01
C GLN A 171 -8.99 -3.58 -9.38
N LEU A 172 -8.11 -3.98 -8.45
CA LEU A 172 -7.17 -5.07 -8.70
C LEU A 172 -7.88 -6.43 -8.79
N GLY A 173 -8.89 -6.67 -7.95
CA GLY A 173 -9.73 -7.87 -8.04
C GLY A 173 -10.42 -8.02 -9.40
N ALA A 174 -10.92 -6.94 -9.99
CA ALA A 174 -11.49 -6.93 -11.34
C ALA A 174 -10.46 -7.26 -12.43
N LEU A 175 -9.17 -7.05 -12.16
CA LEU A 175 -8.07 -7.43 -13.05
C LEU A 175 -7.55 -8.86 -12.80
N GLY A 176 -8.21 -9.65 -11.94
CA GLY A 176 -7.86 -11.04 -11.65
C GLY A 176 -6.82 -11.24 -10.55
N TYR A 177 -6.54 -10.21 -9.75
CA TYR A 177 -5.68 -10.35 -8.58
C TYR A 177 -6.40 -11.06 -7.44
N THR A 178 -5.68 -11.91 -6.73
CA THR A 178 -6.11 -12.35 -5.39
C THR A 178 -5.87 -11.22 -4.40
N VAL A 179 -6.92 -10.84 -3.68
CA VAL A 179 -6.88 -9.65 -2.80
C VAL A 179 -7.04 -10.06 -1.34
N LEU A 180 -6.02 -9.80 -0.54
CA LEU A 180 -5.94 -10.21 0.86
C LEU A 180 -5.61 -9.00 1.74
N GLY A 181 -6.07 -9.02 2.99
CA GLY A 181 -5.75 -7.98 3.95
C GLY A 181 -5.60 -8.51 5.36
N TYR A 182 -4.68 -7.92 6.14
CA TYR A 182 -4.28 -8.41 7.45
C TYR A 182 -4.14 -7.30 8.48
N HIS A 183 -4.55 -7.62 9.72
CA HIS A 183 -4.29 -6.77 10.88
C HIS A 183 -4.10 -7.62 12.13
N GLY A 184 -3.00 -7.40 12.85
CA GLY A 184 -2.63 -8.13 14.06
C GLY A 184 -3.45 -7.73 15.29
N ASN A 185 -4.78 -7.65 15.20
CA ASN A 185 -5.66 -7.25 16.29
C ASN A 185 -7.04 -7.89 16.18
N GLU A 186 -7.89 -7.64 17.16
CA GLU A 186 -9.32 -7.92 17.11
C GLU A 186 -10.08 -6.98 16.15
N ASP A 187 -11.42 -7.16 16.02
CA ASP A 187 -12.24 -6.32 15.16
C ASP A 187 -12.43 -4.90 15.69
N MET A 188 -11.30 -4.17 15.75
CA MET A 188 -11.33 -2.76 16.12
C MET A 188 -11.80 -1.92 14.93
N TYR A 189 -12.67 -0.94 15.20
CA TYR A 189 -13.26 -0.03 14.22
C TYR A 189 -14.14 -0.71 13.15
N GLY A 190 -14.54 -1.97 13.34
CA GLY A 190 -15.35 -2.72 12.37
C GLY A 190 -14.60 -3.00 11.07
N ARG A 191 -13.28 -3.24 11.16
CA ARG A 191 -12.42 -3.51 9.99
C ARG A 191 -12.84 -4.74 9.23
N TYR A 192 -13.28 -5.79 9.92
CA TYR A 192 -13.73 -6.99 9.24
C TYR A 192 -14.83 -6.70 8.21
N ALA A 193 -15.88 -6.00 8.63
CA ALA A 193 -16.97 -5.63 7.73
C ALA A 193 -16.54 -4.61 6.68
N SER A 194 -15.84 -3.55 7.06
CA SER A 194 -15.44 -2.49 6.13
C SER A 194 -14.47 -2.99 5.06
N HIS A 195 -13.42 -3.71 5.44
CA HIS A 195 -12.41 -4.18 4.48
C HIS A 195 -12.94 -5.31 3.58
N THR A 196 -13.81 -6.17 4.10
CA THR A 196 -14.53 -7.15 3.27
C THR A 196 -15.40 -6.44 2.21
N ASN A 197 -16.12 -5.40 2.58
CA ASN A 197 -16.90 -4.60 1.63
C ASN A 197 -16.03 -3.86 0.60
N LEU A 198 -14.81 -3.47 0.99
CA LEU A 198 -13.83 -2.91 0.06
C LEU A 198 -13.25 -3.94 -0.93
N GLY A 199 -13.47 -5.22 -0.72
CA GLY A 199 -13.04 -6.28 -1.63
C GLY A 199 -11.89 -7.14 -1.12
N TYR A 200 -11.44 -6.97 0.12
CA TYR A 200 -10.41 -7.80 0.72
C TYR A 200 -10.99 -9.11 1.27
N THR A 201 -10.28 -10.21 1.09
CA THR A 201 -10.36 -11.34 2.01
C THR A 201 -9.62 -10.93 3.28
N TRP A 202 -10.38 -10.42 4.26
CA TRP A 202 -9.82 -9.81 5.46
C TRP A 202 -9.57 -10.84 6.55
N LYS A 203 -8.35 -10.87 7.08
CA LYS A 203 -7.95 -11.74 8.19
C LYS A 203 -7.40 -10.93 9.36
N GLN A 204 -7.95 -11.21 10.53
CA GLN A 204 -7.56 -10.65 11.82
C GLN A 204 -7.79 -11.69 12.91
N TYR A 205 -7.61 -11.35 14.18
CA TYR A 205 -7.92 -12.26 15.28
C TYR A 205 -9.35 -12.83 15.15
N GLN A 206 -9.48 -14.14 15.33
CA GLN A 206 -10.72 -14.92 15.18
C GLN A 206 -11.30 -15.01 13.76
N THR A 207 -10.65 -14.43 12.76
CA THR A 207 -11.11 -14.52 11.36
C THR A 207 -10.03 -15.05 10.41
N GLY A 208 -9.21 -15.98 10.89
CA GLY A 208 -8.23 -16.70 10.08
C GLY A 208 -6.80 -16.17 10.15
N LEU A 209 -6.50 -15.26 11.09
CA LEU A 209 -5.14 -14.88 11.43
C LEU A 209 -4.77 -15.37 12.83
N GLU A 210 -3.69 -16.14 12.92
CA GLU A 210 -3.10 -16.52 14.21
C GLU A 210 -2.33 -15.35 14.79
N LEU A 211 -2.54 -15.10 16.09
CA LEU A 211 -1.83 -14.09 16.85
C LEU A 211 -0.88 -14.72 17.85
N GLU A 212 0.19 -14.03 18.16
CA GLU A 212 1.11 -14.42 19.21
C GLU A 212 0.42 -14.27 20.59
N MET A 213 0.30 -15.38 21.31
CA MET A 213 -0.37 -15.41 22.61
C MET A 213 0.58 -14.96 23.73
N THR A 214 0.00 -14.50 24.85
CA THR A 214 0.75 -14.31 26.09
C THR A 214 1.35 -15.64 26.59
N ALA A 215 2.36 -15.56 27.44
CA ALA A 215 3.07 -16.76 27.91
C ALA A 215 2.17 -17.78 28.61
N ASP A 216 1.08 -17.33 29.25
CA ASP A 216 0.07 -18.17 29.90
C ASP A 216 -1.04 -18.63 28.95
N GLY A 217 -1.01 -18.18 27.70
CA GLY A 217 -2.01 -18.52 26.68
C GLY A 217 -3.42 -17.96 26.90
N SER A 218 -3.60 -17.08 27.88
CA SER A 218 -4.92 -16.57 28.27
C SER A 218 -5.49 -15.52 27.30
N THR A 219 -4.62 -14.79 26.61
CA THR A 219 -4.98 -13.75 25.66
C THR A 219 -3.88 -13.55 24.62
N TYR A 220 -4.15 -12.82 23.54
CA TYR A 220 -3.11 -12.43 22.62
C TYR A 220 -2.23 -11.31 23.15
N ALA A 221 -0.98 -11.29 22.72
CA ALA A 221 -0.01 -10.27 23.14
C ALA A 221 -0.32 -8.91 22.50
N TRP A 222 -0.19 -7.83 23.27
CA TRP A 222 -0.38 -6.48 22.79
C TRP A 222 0.89 -5.62 23.00
N PRO A 223 1.31 -4.83 22.00
CA PRO A 223 0.93 -4.96 20.59
C PRO A 223 1.42 -6.28 20.00
N GLN A 224 0.83 -6.71 18.89
CA GLN A 224 1.34 -7.84 18.13
C GLN A 224 2.65 -7.48 17.42
N SER A 225 3.47 -8.50 17.15
CA SER A 225 4.63 -8.34 16.28
C SER A 225 4.20 -8.39 14.81
N ASP A 226 4.46 -7.33 14.05
CA ASP A 226 4.20 -7.31 12.60
C ASP A 226 5.02 -8.39 11.87
N VAL A 227 6.21 -8.73 12.39
CA VAL A 227 7.02 -9.85 11.89
C VAL A 227 6.29 -11.19 12.08
N TYR A 228 5.61 -11.37 13.23
CA TYR A 228 4.82 -12.57 13.47
C TYR A 228 3.61 -12.63 12.53
N VAL A 229 2.87 -11.52 12.41
CA VAL A 229 1.73 -11.38 11.49
C VAL A 229 2.15 -11.70 10.05
N ALA A 230 3.27 -11.14 9.59
CA ALA A 230 3.78 -11.43 8.26
C ALA A 230 4.12 -12.91 8.07
N LYS A 231 4.81 -13.53 9.04
CA LYS A 231 5.20 -14.95 8.98
C LYS A 231 4.00 -15.91 8.93
N THR A 232 2.93 -15.61 9.67
CA THR A 232 1.73 -16.47 9.72
C THR A 232 0.79 -16.26 8.54
N SER A 233 0.93 -15.16 7.80
CA SER A 233 0.05 -14.81 6.69
C SER A 233 0.68 -14.96 5.30
N MET A 234 2.02 -14.96 5.19
CA MET A 234 2.70 -14.94 3.89
C MET A 234 2.45 -16.18 3.04
N GLU A 235 2.18 -17.34 3.64
CA GLU A 235 1.88 -18.57 2.92
C GLU A 235 0.56 -18.46 2.13
N ASP A 236 -0.37 -17.61 2.56
CA ASP A 236 -1.65 -17.40 1.89
C ASP A 236 -1.49 -16.86 0.47
N TYR A 237 -0.40 -16.16 0.16
CA TYR A 237 -0.20 -15.53 -1.13
C TYR A 237 1.09 -15.93 -1.85
N LEU A 238 2.11 -16.43 -1.16
CA LEU A 238 3.36 -16.85 -1.82
C LEU A 238 3.21 -18.12 -2.65
N SER A 239 2.19 -18.93 -2.38
CA SER A 239 1.87 -20.15 -3.12
C SER A 239 0.92 -19.94 -4.29
N LEU A 240 0.48 -18.70 -4.55
CA LEU A 240 -0.48 -18.40 -5.60
C LEU A 240 0.20 -18.32 -6.98
N ASP A 241 -0.42 -18.90 -7.99
CA ASP A 241 -0.04 -18.74 -9.39
C ASP A 241 -0.57 -17.45 -10.03
N SER A 242 -1.54 -16.79 -9.39
CA SER A 242 -2.11 -15.52 -9.82
C SER A 242 -1.39 -14.34 -9.18
N PRO A 243 -1.38 -13.16 -9.83
CA PRO A 243 -0.91 -11.96 -9.16
C PRO A 243 -1.77 -11.66 -7.93
N PHE A 244 -1.16 -11.08 -6.91
CA PHE A 244 -1.87 -10.75 -5.68
C PHE A 244 -1.70 -9.30 -5.27
N HIS A 245 -2.70 -8.80 -4.55
CA HIS A 245 -2.64 -7.58 -3.77
C HIS A 245 -2.83 -7.90 -2.30
N VAL A 246 -1.85 -7.54 -1.49
CA VAL A 246 -1.88 -7.75 -0.04
C VAL A 246 -1.77 -6.42 0.68
N TYR A 247 -2.68 -6.18 1.60
CA TYR A 247 -2.68 -5.01 2.46
C TYR A 247 -2.40 -5.41 3.91
N TYR A 248 -1.43 -4.74 4.51
CA TYR A 248 -1.14 -4.85 5.94
C TYR A 248 -1.40 -3.51 6.64
N MET A 249 -2.31 -3.52 7.60
CA MET A 249 -2.35 -2.50 8.63
C MET A 249 -1.47 -2.96 9.79
N THR A 250 -0.28 -2.37 9.92
CA THR A 250 0.69 -2.77 10.94
C THR A 250 0.28 -2.32 12.33
N ILE A 251 0.93 -2.83 13.38
CA ILE A 251 0.54 -2.56 14.76
C ILE A 251 1.72 -2.45 15.73
N SER A 252 2.90 -2.99 15.41
CA SER A 252 4.04 -2.99 16.32
C SER A 252 4.47 -1.59 16.76
N GLY A 253 4.29 -0.60 15.90
CA GLY A 253 4.60 0.81 16.18
C GLY A 253 3.55 1.55 16.99
N HIS A 254 2.50 0.87 17.50
CA HIS A 254 1.44 1.52 18.26
C HIS A 254 1.94 2.05 19.62
N MET A 255 1.49 3.25 19.97
CA MET A 255 1.78 3.82 21.28
C MET A 255 1.24 2.95 22.45
N PRO A 256 1.79 3.04 23.68
CA PRO A 256 2.85 3.93 24.10
C PRO A 256 4.24 3.44 23.68
N TYR A 257 5.12 4.37 23.31
CA TYR A 257 6.50 4.09 22.90
C TYR A 257 7.38 3.81 24.11
N ASN A 258 7.28 2.61 24.62
CA ASN A 258 8.05 2.13 25.76
C ASN A 258 8.66 0.76 25.44
N PHE A 259 9.49 0.24 26.34
CA PHE A 259 10.03 -1.11 26.23
C PHE A 259 8.95 -2.16 26.50
N ASN A 260 7.97 -2.22 25.62
CA ASN A 260 6.98 -3.28 25.61
C ASN A 260 7.60 -4.62 25.14
N ARG A 261 6.79 -5.66 25.12
CA ARG A 261 7.25 -7.01 24.77
C ARG A 261 7.88 -7.08 23.35
N VAL A 262 7.33 -6.36 22.40
CA VAL A 262 7.86 -6.33 21.03
C VAL A 262 9.19 -5.60 20.99
N ALA A 263 9.25 -4.37 21.52
CA ALA A 263 10.48 -3.58 21.56
C ALA A 263 11.61 -4.25 22.37
N SER A 264 11.26 -5.07 23.38
CA SER A 264 12.25 -5.81 24.19
C SER A 264 12.77 -7.07 23.50
N LYS A 265 12.15 -7.51 22.42
CA LYS A 265 12.52 -8.71 21.69
C LYS A 265 13.52 -8.42 20.55
N TYR A 266 13.50 -7.21 20.05
CA TYR A 266 14.33 -6.73 18.93
C TYR A 266 15.15 -5.51 19.37
#